data_d2ca42570cd77d98a5a89fb718399a8c
#
_entry.id   d2ca42570cd77d98a5a89fb718399a8c
#
_cell.length_a   1.000
_cell.length_b   1.000
_cell.length_c   1.000
_cell.angle_alpha   90.00
_cell.angle_beta   90.00
_cell.angle_gamma   90.00
#
_symmetry.space_group_name_H-M   'P 1'
#
loop_
_entity.id
_entity.type
_entity.pdbx_description
1 polymer ?
#
loop_
_entity_poly.entity_id
_entity_poly.type
_entity_poly.pdbx_seq_one_letter_code
_entity_poly.pdbx_strand_id
1 'polypeptide(L)'
;MGRMGQAGHIHVVGGGLAGLTAAITAAESGARVTLHEGHRNPGGRARTAEGPYRTNEGPHAVYHRGPFGTWLARRDLLGPVVSVPLLEGLRFRFRRAGALRALPPAALLRLSRRDPRTAPVDGAFREWATGQVGEDGARAAANFAAAALFHHDPGALSARFVQERFRRLTSLPPEARYPVGGWARLVERMAAHARGLGVVVGTGARVDTRTLGELARTGPVVVATSLDSARALLDDASLTWESGRTVLVDLAVRTRRGDAFIVSDLDEPGWLERFTAQDPSLAPAGEQLLQGQFAIGPDARRAEGVARAEALLDLGFPGWRERTTWRAEALADGRTGAVDRPGTTWRDRPSVVRGDDVFLAGDQVAAPGLLSEVSFTSGLEAAMLAVKAVGRRSGSGVDLNQT
;
A
#
# COMPACT_ATOMS: atom_id res chain seq x y z
N MET A 1 26.81 34.72 -19.37
CA MET A 1 25.46 34.14 -19.57
C MET A 1 25.66 32.66 -19.86
N GLY A 2 25.63 31.79 -18.80
CA GLY A 2 25.77 30.35 -18.95
C GLY A 2 24.60 29.80 -19.75
N ARG A 3 24.86 28.98 -20.78
CA ARG A 3 23.85 28.21 -21.49
C ARG A 3 23.08 27.39 -20.46
N MET A 4 21.81 27.75 -20.24
CA MET A 4 20.86 26.84 -19.59
C MET A 4 20.77 25.60 -20.48
N GLY A 5 21.44 24.52 -20.06
CA GLY A 5 21.32 23.22 -20.72
C GLY A 5 19.83 22.87 -20.83
N GLN A 6 19.41 22.35 -21.97
CA GLN A 6 18.03 21.89 -22.13
C GLN A 6 17.74 20.92 -21.00
N ALA A 7 16.80 21.27 -20.11
CA ALA A 7 16.35 20.39 -19.06
C ALA A 7 15.90 19.06 -19.69
N GLY A 8 16.56 17.97 -19.33
CA GLY A 8 16.24 16.66 -19.89
C GLY A 8 14.81 16.25 -19.57
N HIS A 9 14.21 15.50 -20.46
CA HIS A 9 12.82 15.05 -20.32
C HIS A 9 12.76 13.65 -19.72
N ILE A 10 11.93 13.47 -18.72
CA ILE A 10 11.66 12.18 -18.07
C ILE A 10 10.19 11.82 -18.27
N HIS A 11 9.92 10.59 -18.66
CA HIS A 11 8.57 10.05 -18.78
C HIS A 11 8.26 9.16 -17.59
N VAL A 12 7.08 9.34 -16.98
CA VAL A 12 6.57 8.47 -15.91
C VAL A 12 5.29 7.80 -16.40
N VAL A 13 5.24 6.49 -16.41
CA VAL A 13 4.09 5.69 -16.86
C VAL A 13 3.37 5.10 -15.65
N GLY A 14 2.16 5.57 -15.39
CA GLY A 14 1.33 5.25 -14.23
C GLY A 14 1.30 6.35 -13.17
N GLY A 15 0.11 6.83 -12.85
CA GLY A 15 -0.16 7.92 -11.90
C GLY A 15 -0.53 7.45 -10.49
N GLY A 16 -0.08 6.25 -10.08
CA GLY A 16 -0.19 5.77 -8.69
C GLY A 16 0.79 6.47 -7.74
N LEU A 17 0.85 6.02 -6.49
CA LEU A 17 1.75 6.62 -5.48
C LEU A 17 3.22 6.60 -5.92
N ALA A 18 3.68 5.51 -6.51
CA ALA A 18 5.06 5.40 -7.01
C ALA A 18 5.34 6.41 -8.12
N GLY A 19 4.44 6.49 -9.12
CA GLY A 19 4.60 7.41 -10.25
C GLY A 19 4.48 8.88 -9.83
N LEU A 20 3.54 9.24 -8.97
CA LEU A 20 3.44 10.61 -8.44
C LEU A 20 4.69 10.99 -7.62
N THR A 21 5.20 10.06 -6.81
CA THR A 21 6.47 10.27 -6.09
C THR A 21 7.63 10.50 -7.07
N ALA A 22 7.73 9.66 -8.09
CA ALA A 22 8.78 9.78 -9.10
C ALA A 22 8.68 11.10 -9.87
N ALA A 23 7.48 11.47 -10.30
CA ALA A 23 7.25 12.70 -11.06
C ALA A 23 7.60 13.95 -10.24
N ILE A 24 7.15 14.03 -8.97
CA ILE A 24 7.46 15.14 -8.07
C ILE A 24 8.97 15.21 -7.84
N THR A 25 9.61 14.10 -7.48
CA THR A 25 11.05 14.06 -7.19
C THR A 25 11.91 14.47 -8.39
N ALA A 26 11.57 14.00 -9.58
CA ALA A 26 12.29 14.38 -10.80
C ALA A 26 12.11 15.86 -11.15
N ALA A 27 10.90 16.38 -10.99
CA ALA A 27 10.61 17.81 -11.24
C ALA A 27 11.31 18.72 -10.23
N GLU A 28 11.33 18.37 -8.94
CA GLU A 28 12.09 19.07 -7.88
C GLU A 28 13.60 19.08 -8.18
N SER A 29 14.10 18.09 -8.91
CA SER A 29 15.50 18.01 -9.37
C SER A 29 15.75 18.79 -10.66
N GLY A 30 14.78 19.55 -11.17
CA GLY A 30 14.90 20.40 -12.35
C GLY A 30 14.66 19.71 -13.71
N ALA A 31 14.22 18.44 -13.72
CA ALA A 31 13.87 17.76 -14.96
C ALA A 31 12.49 18.20 -15.47
N ARG A 32 12.31 18.21 -16.80
CA ARG A 32 10.97 18.26 -17.39
C ARG A 32 10.33 16.88 -17.27
N VAL A 33 9.10 16.81 -16.80
CA VAL A 33 8.44 15.54 -16.55
C VAL A 33 7.08 15.48 -17.23
N THR A 34 6.81 14.35 -17.92
CA THR A 34 5.46 14.00 -18.37
C THR A 34 5.04 12.71 -17.68
N LEU A 35 3.91 12.76 -16.96
CA LEU A 35 3.27 11.60 -16.35
C LEU A 35 2.10 11.15 -17.21
N HIS A 36 2.13 9.87 -17.62
CA HIS A 36 1.11 9.22 -18.45
C HIS A 36 0.25 8.31 -17.56
N GLU A 37 -1.03 8.63 -17.39
CA GLU A 37 -1.99 7.82 -16.63
C GLU A 37 -3.07 7.28 -17.56
N GLY A 38 -3.26 5.95 -17.53
CA GLY A 38 -4.25 5.28 -18.40
C GLY A 38 -5.71 5.50 -17.99
N HIS A 39 -5.96 5.90 -16.75
CA HIS A 39 -7.29 6.17 -16.24
C HIS A 39 -7.60 7.68 -16.27
N ARG A 40 -8.89 8.00 -16.05
CA ARG A 40 -9.35 9.40 -15.99
C ARG A 40 -8.71 10.20 -14.86
N ASN A 41 -8.51 9.54 -13.70
CA ASN A 41 -7.94 10.15 -12.51
C ASN A 41 -6.68 9.39 -12.08
N PRO A 42 -5.60 10.08 -11.67
CA PRO A 42 -4.45 9.44 -11.05
C PRO A 42 -4.81 8.84 -9.68
N GLY A 43 -3.94 7.99 -9.14
CA GLY A 43 -4.06 7.40 -7.81
C GLY A 43 -3.83 5.89 -7.80
N GLY A 44 -4.04 5.20 -8.91
CA GLY A 44 -3.92 3.74 -8.94
C GLY A 44 -4.85 3.10 -7.91
N ARG A 45 -4.30 2.33 -6.96
CA ARG A 45 -5.04 1.72 -5.84
C ARG A 45 -5.31 2.67 -4.67
N ALA A 46 -4.63 3.81 -4.62
CA ALA A 46 -4.89 4.86 -3.62
C ALA A 46 -6.10 5.71 -4.02
N ARG A 47 -7.21 5.03 -4.30
CA ARG A 47 -8.50 5.63 -4.67
C ARG A 47 -9.48 5.53 -3.52
N THR A 48 -10.38 6.48 -3.48
CA THR A 48 -11.56 6.47 -2.62
C THR A 48 -12.78 6.51 -3.52
N ALA A 49 -13.77 5.67 -3.27
CA ALA A 49 -15.00 5.64 -4.04
C ALA A 49 -15.73 6.99 -3.96
N GLU A 50 -16.32 7.40 -5.08
CA GLU A 50 -17.19 8.56 -5.14
C GLU A 50 -18.61 8.18 -4.69
N GLY A 51 -19.32 9.12 -4.09
CA GLY A 51 -20.68 8.93 -3.65
C GLY A 51 -20.88 9.13 -2.14
N PRO A 52 -22.01 8.69 -1.60
CA PRO A 52 -22.33 8.87 -0.19
C PRO A 52 -21.46 8.02 0.75
N TYR A 53 -20.94 6.88 0.27
CA TYR A 53 -20.06 5.98 1.03
C TYR A 53 -18.67 6.00 0.39
N ARG A 54 -17.72 6.57 1.12
CA ARG A 54 -16.35 6.79 0.64
C ARG A 54 -15.43 5.68 1.09
N THR A 55 -15.47 4.55 0.41
CA THR A 55 -14.58 3.42 0.69
C THR A 55 -13.21 3.62 0.03
N ASN A 56 -12.15 3.18 0.70
CA ASN A 56 -10.82 3.14 0.11
C ASN A 56 -10.59 1.78 -0.54
N GLU A 57 -10.22 1.77 -1.83
CA GLU A 57 -10.03 0.53 -2.61
C GLU A 57 -8.73 -0.22 -2.26
N GLY A 58 -7.79 0.41 -1.59
CA GLY A 58 -6.49 -0.15 -1.27
C GLY A 58 -6.00 0.29 0.11
N PRO A 59 -5.08 1.26 0.20
CA PRO A 59 -4.54 1.69 1.49
C PRO A 59 -5.58 2.43 2.31
N HIS A 60 -5.54 2.22 3.64
CA HIS A 60 -6.40 2.94 4.58
C HIS A 60 -5.61 3.95 5.42
N ALA A 61 -4.39 3.61 5.81
CA ALA A 61 -3.57 4.45 6.68
C ALA A 61 -2.22 4.81 6.08
N VAL A 62 -1.70 5.98 6.45
CA VAL A 62 -0.33 6.41 6.23
C VAL A 62 0.45 6.22 7.52
N TYR A 63 1.61 5.61 7.46
CA TYR A 63 2.55 5.53 8.59
C TYR A 63 3.32 6.85 8.70
N HIS A 64 2.83 7.79 9.52
CA HIS A 64 3.29 9.19 9.51
C HIS A 64 4.75 9.38 9.91
N ARG A 65 5.33 8.48 10.73
CA ARG A 65 6.75 8.48 11.09
C ARG A 65 7.64 7.71 10.12
N GLY A 66 7.02 7.01 9.17
CA GLY A 66 7.73 6.31 8.11
C GLY A 66 8.26 7.26 7.03
N PRO A 67 9.07 6.76 6.09
CA PRO A 67 9.70 7.57 5.06
C PRO A 67 8.70 8.32 4.20
N PHE A 68 7.60 7.68 3.81
CA PHE A 68 6.56 8.31 2.99
C PHE A 68 5.80 9.40 3.76
N GLY A 69 5.36 9.11 4.98
CA GLY A 69 4.67 10.11 5.81
C GLY A 69 5.53 11.34 6.10
N THR A 70 6.81 11.13 6.39
CA THR A 70 7.79 12.22 6.60
C THR A 70 8.01 13.05 5.33
N TRP A 71 8.11 12.40 4.16
CA TRP A 71 8.27 13.07 2.87
C TRP A 71 7.04 13.92 2.52
N LEU A 72 5.84 13.41 2.75
CA LEU A 72 4.58 14.14 2.57
C LEU A 72 4.47 15.35 3.50
N ALA A 73 4.81 15.18 4.78
CA ALA A 73 4.73 16.24 5.78
C ALA A 73 5.68 17.41 5.46
N ARG A 74 6.91 17.12 5.01
CA ARG A 74 7.89 18.15 4.62
C ARG A 74 7.46 19.02 3.43
N ARG A 75 6.48 18.56 2.64
CA ARG A 75 5.92 19.24 1.47
C ARG A 75 4.51 19.77 1.69
N ASP A 76 4.00 19.68 2.92
CA ASP A 76 2.60 20.00 3.25
C ASP A 76 1.56 19.20 2.40
N LEU A 77 1.96 17.99 1.96
CA LEU A 77 1.11 17.13 1.16
C LEU A 77 0.26 16.17 1.98
N LEU A 78 0.65 15.91 3.23
CA LEU A 78 -0.08 14.96 4.09
C LEU A 78 -1.52 15.43 4.34
N GLY A 79 -1.70 16.74 4.54
CA GLY A 79 -2.99 17.37 4.81
C GLY A 79 -3.60 16.89 6.15
N PRO A 80 -4.90 17.10 6.38
CA PRO A 80 -5.56 16.64 7.58
C PRO A 80 -5.53 15.12 7.69
N VAL A 81 -5.04 14.64 8.82
CA VAL A 81 -5.03 13.21 9.18
C VAL A 81 -5.54 13.03 10.61
N VAL A 82 -6.18 11.92 10.85
CA VAL A 82 -6.68 11.55 12.18
C VAL A 82 -5.98 10.29 12.68
N SER A 83 -5.84 10.19 13.99
CA SER A 83 -5.42 8.96 14.68
C SER A 83 -6.62 8.16 15.14
N VAL A 84 -6.37 6.94 15.61
CA VAL A 84 -7.39 6.17 16.33
C VAL A 84 -7.86 6.95 17.55
N PRO A 85 -9.16 7.25 17.70
CA PRO A 85 -9.69 7.93 18.87
C PRO A 85 -9.52 7.07 20.13
N LEU A 86 -9.04 7.65 21.22
CA LEU A 86 -8.73 6.91 22.46
C LEU A 86 -9.92 6.12 23.01
N LEU A 87 -11.11 6.72 23.02
CA LEU A 87 -12.32 6.06 23.50
C LEU A 87 -12.76 4.91 22.60
N GLU A 88 -12.55 5.02 21.30
CA GLU A 88 -12.82 3.94 20.36
C GLU A 88 -11.82 2.80 20.51
N GLY A 89 -10.58 3.07 20.91
CA GLY A 89 -9.60 2.06 21.24
C GLY A 89 -10.09 1.06 22.31
N LEU A 90 -10.96 1.50 23.22
CA LEU A 90 -11.61 0.61 24.22
C LEU A 90 -12.62 -0.37 23.60
N ARG A 91 -13.03 -0.13 22.36
CA ARG A 91 -13.93 -0.98 21.59
C ARG A 91 -13.20 -1.87 20.58
N PHE A 92 -11.88 -1.91 20.63
CA PHE A 92 -11.09 -2.90 19.89
C PHE A 92 -11.40 -4.30 20.42
N ARG A 93 -11.64 -5.25 19.55
CA ARG A 93 -11.98 -6.64 19.90
C ARG A 93 -11.10 -7.62 19.14
N PHE A 94 -10.82 -8.73 19.77
CA PHE A 94 -10.07 -9.85 19.21
C PHE A 94 -10.96 -11.07 19.20
N ARG A 95 -11.20 -11.68 18.03
CA ARG A 95 -11.80 -13.01 17.96
C ARG A 95 -10.72 -14.02 18.32
N ARG A 96 -11.00 -14.84 19.34
CA ARG A 96 -10.12 -15.93 19.75
C ARG A 96 -10.96 -17.10 20.27
N ALA A 97 -10.70 -18.31 19.74
CA ALA A 97 -11.50 -19.50 19.99
C ALA A 97 -13.01 -19.23 19.78
N GLY A 98 -13.35 -18.61 18.64
CA GLY A 98 -14.71 -18.28 18.24
C GLY A 98 -15.41 -17.16 19.02
N ALA A 99 -14.80 -16.58 20.05
CA ALA A 99 -15.43 -15.57 20.92
C ALA A 99 -14.65 -14.24 20.91
N LEU A 100 -15.36 -13.10 21.10
CA LEU A 100 -14.73 -11.79 21.25
C LEU A 100 -14.05 -11.64 22.62
N ARG A 101 -12.87 -11.04 22.59
CA ARG A 101 -12.08 -10.65 23.76
C ARG A 101 -11.73 -9.16 23.67
N ALA A 102 -11.74 -8.47 24.81
CA ALA A 102 -11.39 -7.05 24.88
C ALA A 102 -9.86 -6.82 24.90
N LEU A 103 -9.09 -7.80 25.35
CA LEU A 103 -7.63 -7.67 25.46
C LEU A 103 -6.92 -8.61 24.49
N PRO A 104 -5.79 -8.17 23.90
CA PRO A 104 -4.95 -9.04 23.07
C PRO A 104 -4.31 -10.12 23.97
N PRO A 105 -3.99 -11.31 23.45
CA PRO A 105 -3.21 -12.30 24.18
C PRO A 105 -1.81 -11.77 24.50
N ALA A 106 -1.28 -12.13 25.66
CA ALA A 106 0.04 -11.70 26.12
C ALA A 106 1.18 -12.04 25.13
N ALA A 107 0.96 -13.05 24.30
CA ALA A 107 1.88 -13.42 23.21
C ALA A 107 2.14 -12.26 22.24
N LEU A 108 1.10 -11.51 21.84
CA LEU A 108 1.23 -10.34 20.95
C LEU A 108 2.11 -9.27 21.61
N LEU A 109 1.92 -9.01 22.91
CA LEU A 109 2.71 -8.03 23.65
C LEU A 109 4.18 -8.47 23.80
N ARG A 110 4.42 -9.78 23.95
CA ARG A 110 5.79 -10.31 24.00
C ARG A 110 6.50 -10.19 22.66
N LEU A 111 5.85 -10.55 21.56
CA LEU A 111 6.42 -10.42 20.21
C LEU A 111 6.62 -8.98 19.80
N SER A 112 5.71 -8.04 20.17
CA SER A 112 5.87 -6.62 19.84
C SER A 112 7.13 -5.98 20.42
N ARG A 113 7.72 -6.57 21.47
CA ARG A 113 8.98 -6.11 22.08
C ARG A 113 10.22 -6.73 21.46
N ARG A 114 10.08 -7.77 20.63
CA ARG A 114 11.22 -8.42 19.97
C ARG A 114 11.75 -7.58 18.82
N ASP A 115 13.06 -7.41 18.77
CA ASP A 115 13.71 -6.75 17.63
C ASP A 115 13.50 -7.61 16.38
N PRO A 116 12.98 -7.04 15.29
CA PRO A 116 12.82 -7.78 14.03
C PRO A 116 14.13 -8.42 13.54
N ARG A 117 15.28 -7.83 13.85
CA ARG A 117 16.59 -8.34 13.45
C ARG A 117 16.93 -9.70 14.09
N THR A 118 16.26 -10.08 15.17
CA THR A 118 16.41 -11.40 15.77
C THR A 118 15.62 -12.50 15.08
N ALA A 119 14.65 -12.13 14.23
CA ALA A 119 13.90 -13.08 13.44
C ALA A 119 14.72 -13.48 12.18
N PRO A 120 14.83 -14.77 11.85
CA PRO A 120 15.59 -15.23 10.69
C PRO A 120 14.90 -14.83 9.37
N VAL A 121 15.69 -14.63 8.32
CA VAL A 121 15.19 -14.42 6.96
C VAL A 121 14.78 -15.75 6.33
N ASP A 122 15.55 -16.79 6.54
CA ASP A 122 15.43 -18.12 5.95
C ASP A 122 14.45 -19.06 6.68
N GLY A 123 13.95 -18.65 7.85
CA GLY A 123 12.95 -19.39 8.63
C GLY A 123 11.53 -18.85 8.47
N ALA A 124 10.54 -19.74 8.56
CA ALA A 124 9.14 -19.36 8.59
C ALA A 124 8.75 -18.66 9.90
N PHE A 125 7.85 -17.67 9.82
CA PHE A 125 7.40 -16.94 11.01
C PHE A 125 6.77 -17.85 12.05
N ARG A 126 5.97 -18.83 11.64
CA ARG A 126 5.32 -19.78 12.54
C ARG A 126 6.34 -20.52 13.41
N GLU A 127 7.40 -21.05 12.82
CA GLU A 127 8.44 -21.80 13.53
C GLU A 127 9.18 -20.93 14.53
N TRP A 128 9.66 -19.78 14.09
CA TRP A 128 10.37 -18.83 14.94
C TRP A 128 9.50 -18.32 16.08
N ALA A 129 8.26 -17.88 15.77
CA ALA A 129 7.35 -17.32 16.77
C ALA A 129 6.87 -18.38 17.76
N THR A 130 6.70 -19.64 17.36
CA THR A 130 6.37 -20.75 18.28
C THR A 130 7.45 -20.90 19.36
N GLY A 131 8.73 -20.80 19.00
CA GLY A 131 9.82 -20.80 19.98
C GLY A 131 9.82 -19.61 20.93
N GLN A 132 9.15 -18.50 20.58
CA GLN A 132 9.08 -17.29 21.41
C GLN A 132 7.85 -17.26 22.32
N VAL A 133 6.69 -17.71 21.84
CA VAL A 133 5.38 -17.48 22.50
C VAL A 133 4.45 -18.70 22.48
N GLY A 134 4.91 -19.85 22.03
CA GLY A 134 4.10 -21.06 21.85
C GLY A 134 3.24 -21.02 20.58
N GLU A 135 2.68 -22.16 20.18
CA GLU A 135 1.97 -22.35 18.92
C GLU A 135 0.75 -21.44 18.78
N ASP A 136 -0.13 -21.40 19.80
CA ASP A 136 -1.31 -20.54 19.80
C ASP A 136 -0.96 -19.06 19.72
N GLY A 137 0.12 -18.65 20.40
CA GLY A 137 0.62 -17.28 20.35
C GLY A 137 1.18 -16.91 18.99
N ALA A 138 1.90 -17.82 18.36
CA ALA A 138 2.45 -17.65 17.01
C ALA A 138 1.34 -17.54 15.97
N ARG A 139 0.32 -18.41 16.01
CA ARG A 139 -0.86 -18.35 15.15
C ARG A 139 -1.61 -17.03 15.30
N ALA A 140 -1.90 -16.62 16.54
CA ALA A 140 -2.58 -15.35 16.80
C ALA A 140 -1.79 -14.15 16.28
N ALA A 141 -0.46 -14.13 16.41
CA ALA A 141 0.39 -13.06 15.92
C ALA A 141 0.45 -13.03 14.37
N ALA A 142 0.54 -14.20 13.73
CA ALA A 142 0.50 -14.33 12.27
C ALA A 142 -0.82 -13.76 11.71
N ASN A 143 -1.96 -14.18 12.28
CA ASN A 143 -3.28 -13.73 11.84
C ASN A 143 -3.50 -12.24 12.12
N PHE A 144 -2.99 -11.71 13.24
CA PHE A 144 -3.01 -10.27 13.49
C PHE A 144 -2.19 -9.50 12.44
N ALA A 145 -1.02 -10.01 12.04
CA ALA A 145 -0.18 -9.39 11.03
C ALA A 145 -0.82 -9.38 9.63
N ALA A 146 -1.79 -10.27 9.38
CA ALA A 146 -2.53 -10.32 8.12
C ALA A 146 -3.19 -8.99 7.74
N ALA A 147 -3.48 -8.12 8.70
CA ALA A 147 -3.96 -6.75 8.46
C ALA A 147 -3.01 -5.90 7.59
N ALA A 148 -1.71 -6.26 7.52
CA ALA A 148 -0.73 -5.58 6.67
C ALA A 148 -0.07 -6.51 5.64
N LEU A 149 -0.41 -7.80 5.63
CA LEU A 149 0.20 -8.79 4.74
C LEU A 149 -0.78 -9.28 3.68
N PHE A 150 -2.08 -9.27 3.98
CA PHE A 150 -3.16 -9.71 3.10
C PHE A 150 -2.96 -11.13 2.57
N HIS A 151 -2.22 -11.95 3.30
CA HIS A 151 -1.85 -13.32 2.94
C HIS A 151 -2.64 -14.32 3.78
N HIS A 152 -3.09 -15.41 3.16
CA HIS A 152 -3.92 -16.44 3.82
C HIS A 152 -3.16 -17.26 4.87
N ASP A 153 -1.85 -17.39 4.73
CA ASP A 153 -0.97 -18.04 5.70
C ASP A 153 0.26 -17.15 6.02
N PRO A 154 0.10 -16.11 6.86
CA PRO A 154 1.22 -15.26 7.23
C PRO A 154 2.31 -16.00 8.00
N GLY A 155 1.96 -17.13 8.62
CA GLY A 155 2.90 -17.98 9.35
C GLY A 155 3.94 -18.67 8.46
N ALA A 156 3.64 -18.88 7.19
CA ALA A 156 4.56 -19.47 6.20
C ALA A 156 5.54 -18.47 5.57
N LEU A 157 5.36 -17.17 5.80
CA LEU A 157 6.25 -16.12 5.28
C LEU A 157 7.53 -16.00 6.11
N SER A 158 8.55 -15.32 5.57
CA SER A 158 9.80 -15.04 6.26
C SER A 158 9.56 -14.44 7.64
N ALA A 159 10.20 -14.99 8.67
CA ALA A 159 10.03 -14.51 10.04
C ALA A 159 10.43 -13.04 10.19
N ARG A 160 11.53 -12.62 9.55
CA ARG A 160 11.97 -11.23 9.52
C ARG A 160 10.92 -10.34 8.89
N PHE A 161 10.41 -10.73 7.74
CA PHE A 161 9.41 -9.97 6.98
C PHE A 161 8.11 -9.75 7.77
N VAL A 162 7.60 -10.79 8.44
CA VAL A 162 6.39 -10.70 9.26
C VAL A 162 6.64 -9.89 10.53
N GLN A 163 7.77 -10.13 11.23
CA GLN A 163 8.08 -9.47 12.50
C GLN A 163 8.29 -7.95 12.33
N GLU A 164 8.90 -7.50 11.21
CA GLU A 164 9.03 -6.07 10.90
C GLU A 164 7.66 -5.38 10.80
N ARG A 165 6.71 -6.02 10.14
CA ARG A 165 5.35 -5.51 9.97
C ARG A 165 4.55 -5.60 11.25
N PHE A 166 4.63 -6.72 11.94
CA PHE A 166 3.98 -6.94 13.22
C PHE A 166 4.39 -5.87 14.25
N ARG A 167 5.68 -5.59 14.35
CA ARG A 167 6.18 -4.56 15.27
C ARG A 167 5.64 -3.17 14.95
N ARG A 168 5.52 -2.81 13.69
CA ARG A 168 4.95 -1.51 13.29
C ARG A 168 3.45 -1.43 13.54
N LEU A 169 2.71 -2.51 13.28
CA LEU A 169 1.27 -2.60 13.60
C LEU A 169 1.00 -2.46 15.09
N THR A 170 1.89 -2.97 15.93
CA THR A 170 1.76 -2.96 17.40
C THR A 170 2.49 -1.79 18.07
N SER A 171 2.99 -0.82 17.30
CA SER A 171 3.71 0.34 17.86
C SER A 171 2.81 1.20 18.74
N LEU A 172 3.36 1.68 19.85
CA LEU A 172 2.70 2.61 20.76
C LEU A 172 3.55 3.88 20.93
N PRO A 173 2.98 5.07 20.72
CA PRO A 173 1.65 5.34 20.17
C PRO A 173 1.53 4.85 18.71
N PRO A 174 0.31 4.52 18.23
CA PRO A 174 0.10 4.02 16.86
C PRO A 174 0.67 4.99 15.82
N GLU A 175 1.37 4.43 14.81
CA GLU A 175 1.91 5.21 13.70
C GLU A 175 0.89 5.49 12.60
N ALA A 176 -0.14 4.68 12.51
CA ALA A 176 -1.18 4.82 11.50
C ALA A 176 -1.93 6.15 11.65
N ARG A 177 -2.10 6.86 10.52
CA ARG A 177 -2.91 8.07 10.38
C ARG A 177 -3.80 7.92 9.17
N TYR A 178 -5.04 8.32 9.32
CA TYR A 178 -6.08 8.17 8.29
C TYR A 178 -6.29 9.53 7.62
N PRO A 179 -6.07 9.64 6.29
CA PRO A 179 -6.36 10.89 5.56
C PRO A 179 -7.84 11.22 5.62
N VAL A 180 -8.18 12.43 6.07
CA VAL A 180 -9.56 12.90 6.13
C VAL A 180 -10.15 13.02 4.73
N GLY A 181 -11.34 12.46 4.52
CA GLY A 181 -12.00 12.36 3.22
C GLY A 181 -11.44 11.27 2.31
N GLY A 182 -10.56 10.40 2.85
CA GLY A 182 -10.00 9.26 2.14
C GLY A 182 -8.71 9.56 1.35
N TRP A 183 -8.16 8.52 0.74
CA TRP A 183 -6.89 8.58 0.02
C TRP A 183 -6.94 9.41 -1.27
N ALA A 184 -8.11 9.56 -1.90
CA ALA A 184 -8.26 10.41 -3.07
C ALA A 184 -7.80 11.85 -2.78
N ARG A 185 -8.07 12.38 -1.57
CA ARG A 185 -7.63 13.72 -1.16
C ARG A 185 -6.12 13.87 -1.06
N LEU A 186 -5.43 12.84 -0.63
CA LEU A 186 -3.97 12.82 -0.63
C LEU A 186 -3.42 12.81 -2.06
N VAL A 187 -3.96 11.94 -2.92
CA VAL A 187 -3.60 11.86 -4.34
C VAL A 187 -3.85 13.17 -5.06
N GLU A 188 -5.00 13.82 -4.84
CA GLU A 188 -5.32 15.13 -5.40
C GLU A 188 -4.26 16.18 -5.04
N ARG A 189 -3.83 16.24 -3.75
CA ARG A 189 -2.75 17.14 -3.32
C ARG A 189 -1.42 16.82 -3.99
N MET A 190 -1.03 15.55 -4.07
CA MET A 190 0.19 15.14 -4.76
C MET A 190 0.15 15.51 -6.25
N ALA A 191 -0.96 15.25 -6.93
CA ALA A 191 -1.12 15.59 -8.36
C ALA A 191 -1.16 17.11 -8.60
N ALA A 192 -1.79 17.87 -7.71
CA ALA A 192 -1.78 19.33 -7.78
C ALA A 192 -0.36 19.89 -7.56
N HIS A 193 0.38 19.38 -6.59
CA HIS A 193 1.77 19.75 -6.35
C HIS A 193 2.67 19.42 -7.54
N ALA A 194 2.54 18.22 -8.14
CA ALA A 194 3.27 17.85 -9.34
C ALA A 194 3.01 18.85 -10.50
N ARG A 195 1.74 19.21 -10.73
CA ARG A 195 1.40 20.25 -11.75
C ARG A 195 2.00 21.60 -11.40
N GLY A 196 2.00 22.02 -10.13
CA GLY A 196 2.63 23.25 -9.65
C GLY A 196 4.14 23.28 -9.90
N LEU A 197 4.81 22.13 -9.93
CA LEU A 197 6.21 21.97 -10.31
C LEU A 197 6.43 21.91 -11.84
N GLY A 198 5.38 22.04 -12.65
CA GLY A 198 5.46 21.99 -14.11
C GLY A 198 5.36 20.59 -14.71
N VAL A 199 4.99 19.55 -13.92
CA VAL A 199 4.74 18.21 -14.46
C VAL A 199 3.50 18.22 -15.35
N VAL A 200 3.66 17.75 -16.60
CA VAL A 200 2.53 17.52 -17.49
C VAL A 200 1.86 16.21 -17.11
N VAL A 201 0.64 16.27 -16.61
CA VAL A 201 -0.13 15.07 -16.19
C VAL A 201 -1.18 14.76 -17.28
N GLY A 202 -0.87 13.77 -18.13
CA GLY A 202 -1.78 13.25 -19.15
C GLY A 202 -2.61 12.09 -18.57
N THR A 203 -3.93 12.25 -18.53
CA THR A 203 -4.89 11.23 -18.10
C THR A 203 -5.65 10.65 -19.29
N GLY A 204 -6.15 9.39 -19.18
CA GLY A 204 -6.73 8.68 -20.32
C GLY A 204 -5.69 8.27 -21.37
N ALA A 205 -4.41 8.44 -21.07
CA ALA A 205 -3.28 8.19 -21.97
C ALA A 205 -2.62 6.84 -21.61
N ARG A 206 -3.20 5.76 -22.10
CA ARG A 206 -2.64 4.42 -21.91
C ARG A 206 -1.39 4.26 -22.78
N VAL A 207 -0.27 3.93 -22.16
CA VAL A 207 0.98 3.59 -22.83
C VAL A 207 0.99 2.09 -23.12
N ASP A 208 1.25 1.73 -24.37
CA ASP A 208 1.53 0.36 -24.82
C ASP A 208 3.05 0.16 -25.09
N THR A 209 3.46 -1.03 -25.44
CA THR A 209 4.87 -1.37 -25.69
C THR A 209 5.49 -0.51 -26.80
N ARG A 210 4.74 -0.21 -27.88
CA ARG A 210 5.21 0.64 -28.96
C ARG A 210 5.44 2.08 -28.49
N THR A 211 4.45 2.63 -27.81
CA THR A 211 4.53 3.98 -27.23
C THR A 211 5.65 4.07 -26.20
N LEU A 212 5.84 3.05 -25.36
CA LEU A 212 6.95 2.99 -24.40
C LEU A 212 8.30 3.10 -25.13
N GLY A 213 8.49 2.35 -26.22
CA GLY A 213 9.71 2.43 -27.04
C GLY A 213 9.93 3.81 -27.68
N GLU A 214 8.85 4.51 -28.03
CA GLU A 214 8.92 5.89 -28.53
C GLU A 214 9.35 6.86 -27.41
N LEU A 215 8.78 6.73 -26.22
CA LEU A 215 9.15 7.54 -25.05
C LEU A 215 10.63 7.33 -24.66
N ALA A 216 11.09 6.08 -24.60
CA ALA A 216 12.46 5.73 -24.22
C ALA A 216 13.53 6.34 -25.15
N ARG A 217 13.19 6.61 -26.42
CA ARG A 217 14.07 7.35 -27.35
C ARG A 217 14.20 8.82 -27.01
N THR A 218 13.19 9.41 -26.39
CA THR A 218 13.16 10.84 -26.09
C THR A 218 13.66 11.19 -24.69
N GLY A 219 13.73 10.21 -23.78
CA GLY A 219 14.23 10.39 -22.43
C GLY A 219 14.13 9.14 -21.57
N PRO A 220 14.69 9.16 -20.35
CA PRO A 220 14.51 8.09 -19.39
C PRO A 220 13.03 7.86 -19.05
N VAL A 221 12.68 6.60 -18.79
CA VAL A 221 11.29 6.21 -18.48
C VAL A 221 11.22 5.53 -17.11
N VAL A 222 10.30 6.00 -16.27
CA VAL A 222 9.92 5.32 -15.02
C VAL A 222 8.58 4.59 -15.25
N VAL A 223 8.60 3.26 -15.24
CA VAL A 223 7.41 2.41 -15.32
C VAL A 223 6.88 2.17 -13.91
N ALA A 224 5.79 2.84 -13.57
CA ALA A 224 5.18 2.86 -12.23
C ALA A 224 3.75 2.27 -12.24
N THR A 225 3.54 1.21 -13.02
CA THR A 225 2.29 0.47 -13.12
C THR A 225 2.25 -0.70 -12.12
N SER A 226 1.19 -1.54 -12.13
CA SER A 226 1.25 -2.84 -11.46
C SER A 226 2.34 -3.71 -12.08
N LEU A 227 2.89 -4.67 -11.30
CA LEU A 227 3.95 -5.54 -11.80
C LEU A 227 3.50 -6.34 -13.03
N ASP A 228 2.24 -6.84 -13.04
CA ASP A 228 1.68 -7.53 -14.21
C ASP A 228 1.59 -6.63 -15.45
N SER A 229 1.19 -5.37 -15.26
CA SER A 229 1.16 -4.41 -16.38
C SER A 229 2.57 -4.07 -16.85
N ALA A 230 3.53 -3.94 -15.92
CA ALA A 230 4.94 -3.70 -16.26
C ALA A 230 5.53 -4.90 -17.02
N ARG A 231 5.22 -6.14 -16.61
CA ARG A 231 5.62 -7.37 -17.31
C ARG A 231 5.17 -7.36 -18.76
N ALA A 232 3.91 -7.05 -19.01
CA ALA A 232 3.37 -6.97 -20.37
C ALA A 232 3.95 -5.78 -21.17
N LEU A 233 4.11 -4.63 -20.52
CA LEU A 233 4.60 -3.40 -21.16
C LEU A 233 6.07 -3.49 -21.56
N LEU A 234 6.89 -4.17 -20.75
CA LEU A 234 8.33 -4.36 -20.99
C LEU A 234 8.66 -5.66 -21.73
N ASP A 235 7.65 -6.48 -22.02
CA ASP A 235 7.82 -7.83 -22.58
C ASP A 235 8.85 -8.66 -21.77
N ASP A 236 8.74 -8.60 -20.44
CA ASP A 236 9.70 -9.21 -19.53
C ASP A 236 9.02 -10.19 -18.59
N ALA A 237 9.04 -11.47 -18.95
CA ALA A 237 8.43 -12.56 -18.18
C ALA A 237 9.03 -12.73 -16.77
N SER A 238 10.23 -12.19 -16.49
CA SER A 238 10.87 -12.27 -15.18
C SER A 238 10.23 -11.35 -14.13
N LEU A 239 9.39 -10.39 -14.56
CA LEU A 239 8.69 -9.46 -13.66
C LEU A 239 7.54 -10.14 -12.95
N THR A 240 7.88 -10.99 -12.00
CA THR A 240 6.94 -11.71 -11.15
C THR A 240 7.37 -11.58 -9.69
N TRP A 241 6.40 -11.48 -8.79
CA TRP A 241 6.61 -11.59 -7.35
C TRP A 241 5.32 -11.99 -6.67
N GLU A 242 5.43 -12.70 -5.56
CA GLU A 242 4.24 -13.13 -4.82
C GLU A 242 3.55 -11.94 -4.15
N SER A 243 2.23 -11.96 -4.19
CA SER A 243 1.34 -11.02 -3.54
C SER A 243 0.18 -11.77 -2.90
N GLY A 244 -0.44 -11.18 -1.91
CA GLY A 244 -1.60 -11.80 -1.26
C GLY A 244 -2.85 -11.74 -2.13
N ARG A 245 -3.86 -12.51 -1.68
CA ARG A 245 -5.20 -12.54 -2.24
C ARG A 245 -6.21 -12.32 -1.13
N THR A 246 -7.07 -11.32 -1.25
CA THR A 246 -7.97 -10.92 -0.16
C THR A 246 -9.34 -10.51 -0.68
N VAL A 247 -10.37 -10.87 0.07
CA VAL A 247 -11.73 -10.39 -0.13
C VAL A 247 -11.91 -9.12 0.66
N LEU A 248 -12.38 -8.06 -0.01
CA LEU A 248 -12.79 -6.80 0.58
C LEU A 248 -14.30 -6.84 0.81
N VAL A 249 -14.74 -6.48 2.01
CA VAL A 249 -16.16 -6.35 2.35
C VAL A 249 -16.36 -4.97 2.94
N ASP A 250 -17.11 -4.15 2.23
CA ASP A 250 -17.48 -2.81 2.62
C ASP A 250 -18.96 -2.77 2.96
N LEU A 251 -19.32 -2.17 4.09
CA LEU A 251 -20.68 -2.18 4.58
C LEU A 251 -21.02 -0.84 5.25
N ALA A 252 -22.15 -0.24 4.88
CA ALA A 252 -22.72 0.84 5.66
C ALA A 252 -23.91 0.32 6.49
N VAL A 253 -23.93 0.69 7.76
CA VAL A 253 -25.01 0.30 8.69
C VAL A 253 -25.47 1.50 9.50
N ARG A 254 -26.76 1.56 9.86
CA ARG A 254 -27.27 2.56 10.81
C ARG A 254 -26.51 2.45 12.13
N THR A 255 -26.11 3.59 12.68
CA THR A 255 -25.31 3.65 13.91
C THR A 255 -26.03 2.99 15.08
N ARG A 256 -25.30 2.19 15.86
CA ARG A 256 -25.76 1.58 17.10
C ARG A 256 -24.73 1.77 18.20
N ARG A 257 -25.18 2.13 19.38
CA ARG A 257 -24.32 2.18 20.57
C ARG A 257 -23.86 0.79 20.93
N GLY A 258 -22.55 0.62 21.17
CA GLY A 258 -21.96 -0.67 21.56
C GLY A 258 -21.35 -1.46 20.42
N ASP A 259 -21.46 -1.03 19.15
CA ASP A 259 -20.72 -1.62 18.05
C ASP A 259 -19.22 -1.58 18.30
N ALA A 260 -18.52 -2.62 17.88
CA ALA A 260 -17.06 -2.66 17.96
C ALA A 260 -16.42 -1.53 17.12
N PHE A 261 -15.19 -1.18 17.45
CA PHE A 261 -14.38 -0.28 16.61
C PHE A 261 -13.61 -1.08 15.55
N ILE A 262 -12.80 -2.01 16.02
CA ILE A 262 -12.08 -3.00 15.20
C ILE A 262 -12.38 -4.38 15.74
N VAL A 263 -12.58 -5.35 14.87
CA VAL A 263 -12.57 -6.77 15.19
C VAL A 263 -11.41 -7.40 14.42
N SER A 264 -10.34 -7.75 15.12
CA SER A 264 -9.22 -8.52 14.55
C SER A 264 -9.46 -10.00 14.77
N ASP A 265 -9.43 -10.78 13.72
CA ASP A 265 -9.54 -12.23 13.81
C ASP A 265 -8.17 -12.83 14.11
N LEU A 266 -8.03 -13.48 15.27
CA LEU A 266 -6.81 -14.20 15.65
C LEU A 266 -6.90 -15.70 15.37
N ASP A 267 -8.08 -16.21 15.04
CA ASP A 267 -8.30 -17.60 14.64
C ASP A 267 -7.97 -17.81 13.16
N GLU A 268 -8.30 -16.81 12.32
CA GLU A 268 -8.05 -16.78 10.88
C GLU A 268 -7.57 -15.40 10.40
N PRO A 269 -6.83 -15.30 9.28
CA PRO A 269 -6.30 -14.01 8.81
C PRO A 269 -7.39 -13.10 8.24
N GLY A 270 -7.82 -12.12 9.03
CA GLY A 270 -8.84 -11.15 8.65
C GLY A 270 -9.11 -10.10 9.73
N TRP A 271 -9.72 -9.01 9.32
CA TRP A 271 -10.12 -7.94 10.23
C TRP A 271 -11.25 -7.09 9.63
N LEU A 272 -11.96 -6.39 10.51
CA LEU A 272 -13.05 -5.49 10.17
C LEU A 272 -12.90 -4.22 11.03
N GLU A 273 -13.03 -3.04 10.41
CA GLU A 273 -12.84 -1.75 11.08
C GLU A 273 -13.94 -0.77 10.70
N ARG A 274 -14.37 0.02 11.68
CA ARG A 274 -15.34 1.09 11.54
C ARG A 274 -14.64 2.42 11.26
N PHE A 275 -14.43 2.74 9.98
CA PHE A 275 -13.66 3.92 9.54
C PHE A 275 -14.34 5.25 9.84
N THR A 276 -15.67 5.29 9.96
CA THR A 276 -16.38 6.49 10.41
C THR A 276 -16.14 6.85 11.88
N ALA A 277 -15.48 5.99 12.65
CA ALA A 277 -15.01 6.35 13.98
C ALA A 277 -13.84 7.35 13.94
N GLN A 278 -12.98 7.26 12.92
CA GLN A 278 -11.91 8.22 12.68
C GLN A 278 -12.40 9.41 11.84
N ASP A 279 -13.14 9.15 10.79
CA ASP A 279 -13.60 10.15 9.84
C ASP A 279 -15.11 10.00 9.54
N PRO A 280 -15.98 10.73 10.25
CA PRO A 280 -17.43 10.69 10.02
C PRO A 280 -17.85 11.11 8.61
N SER A 281 -17.01 11.79 7.84
CA SER A 281 -17.32 12.24 6.47
C SER A 281 -17.38 11.12 5.44
N LEU A 282 -16.99 9.89 5.82
CA LEU A 282 -16.97 8.74 4.92
C LEU A 282 -18.35 8.10 4.67
N ALA A 283 -19.36 8.47 5.46
CA ALA A 283 -20.75 8.01 5.31
C ALA A 283 -21.76 9.11 5.65
N PRO A 284 -23.03 8.98 5.26
CA PRO A 284 -24.10 9.88 5.67
C PRO A 284 -24.28 9.94 7.19
N ALA A 285 -24.82 11.07 7.68
CA ALA A 285 -25.12 11.24 9.11
C ALA A 285 -26.09 10.14 9.61
N GLY A 286 -25.80 9.57 10.77
CA GLY A 286 -26.59 8.46 11.35
C GLY A 286 -26.17 7.07 10.87
N GLU A 287 -25.22 6.99 9.95
CA GLU A 287 -24.65 5.74 9.46
C GLU A 287 -23.16 5.62 9.79
N GLN A 288 -22.66 4.41 9.75
CA GLN A 288 -21.25 4.11 9.92
C GLN A 288 -20.76 3.19 8.82
N LEU A 289 -19.54 3.48 8.31
CA LEU A 289 -18.87 2.71 7.28
C LEU A 289 -17.91 1.70 7.93
N LEU A 290 -18.10 0.45 7.60
CA LEU A 290 -17.25 -0.68 7.96
C LEU A 290 -16.51 -1.14 6.72
N GLN A 291 -15.22 -1.37 6.83
CA GLN A 291 -14.42 -2.00 5.79
C GLN A 291 -13.64 -3.15 6.40
N GLY A 292 -13.63 -4.29 5.72
CA GLY A 292 -12.95 -5.49 6.18
C GLY A 292 -12.14 -6.15 5.07
N GLN A 293 -11.11 -6.90 5.48
CA GLN A 293 -10.21 -7.62 4.60
C GLN A 293 -10.02 -9.03 5.13
N PHE A 294 -10.24 -10.01 4.26
CA PHE A 294 -10.24 -11.43 4.58
C PHE A 294 -9.36 -12.16 3.57
N ALA A 295 -8.13 -12.40 3.95
CA ALA A 295 -7.17 -13.09 3.09
C ALA A 295 -7.60 -14.53 2.86
N ILE A 296 -7.58 -14.97 1.59
CA ILE A 296 -8.00 -16.31 1.16
C ILE A 296 -6.89 -16.99 0.36
N GLY A 297 -6.88 -18.32 0.40
CA GLY A 297 -5.95 -19.13 -0.38
C GLY A 297 -6.16 -19.01 -1.89
N PRO A 298 -5.19 -19.46 -2.71
CA PRO A 298 -5.25 -19.34 -4.17
C PRO A 298 -6.48 -20.05 -4.76
N ASP A 299 -6.89 -21.19 -4.21
CA ASP A 299 -8.02 -22.00 -4.68
C ASP A 299 -9.34 -21.64 -4.01
N ALA A 300 -9.32 -20.78 -2.99
CA ALA A 300 -10.51 -20.40 -2.24
C ALA A 300 -11.40 -19.45 -3.04
N ARG A 301 -12.71 -19.58 -2.87
CA ARG A 301 -13.69 -18.71 -3.53
C ARG A 301 -13.95 -17.44 -2.72
N ARG A 302 -14.31 -16.35 -3.40
CA ARG A 302 -14.70 -15.09 -2.77
C ARG A 302 -15.74 -15.29 -1.66
N ALA A 303 -16.69 -16.19 -1.86
CA ALA A 303 -17.74 -16.49 -0.88
C ALA A 303 -17.21 -16.95 0.49
N GLU A 304 -16.05 -17.59 0.54
CA GLU A 304 -15.42 -18.00 1.80
C GLU A 304 -14.93 -16.79 2.62
N GLY A 305 -14.30 -15.83 1.96
CA GLY A 305 -13.92 -14.56 2.63
C GLY A 305 -15.13 -13.75 3.08
N VAL A 306 -16.21 -13.74 2.27
CA VAL A 306 -17.48 -13.09 2.63
C VAL A 306 -18.10 -13.74 3.86
N ALA A 307 -18.16 -15.07 3.91
CA ALA A 307 -18.71 -15.80 5.06
C ALA A 307 -17.92 -15.50 6.35
N ARG A 308 -16.57 -15.39 6.26
CA ARG A 308 -15.74 -14.99 7.40
C ARG A 308 -16.00 -13.55 7.84
N ALA A 309 -16.24 -12.63 6.90
CA ALA A 309 -16.63 -11.26 7.20
C ALA A 309 -17.95 -11.23 7.96
N GLU A 310 -18.95 -11.97 7.52
CA GLU A 310 -20.25 -12.07 8.17
C GLU A 310 -20.16 -12.66 9.58
N ALA A 311 -19.31 -13.66 9.77
CA ALA A 311 -19.05 -14.23 11.10
C ALA A 311 -18.45 -13.19 12.08
N LEU A 312 -17.55 -12.30 11.61
CA LEU A 312 -17.05 -11.20 12.44
C LEU A 312 -18.10 -10.10 12.67
N LEU A 313 -18.93 -9.81 11.67
CA LEU A 313 -20.06 -8.88 11.81
C LEU A 313 -21.07 -9.38 12.84
N ASP A 314 -21.41 -10.65 12.84
CA ASP A 314 -22.32 -11.27 13.80
C ASP A 314 -21.83 -11.12 15.26
N LEU A 315 -20.50 -11.20 15.45
CA LEU A 315 -19.88 -11.03 16.75
C LEU A 315 -19.75 -9.57 17.18
N GLY A 316 -19.32 -8.68 16.28
CA GLY A 316 -18.91 -7.31 16.62
C GLY A 316 -20.00 -6.24 16.41
N PHE A 317 -21.03 -6.54 15.61
CA PHE A 317 -22.05 -5.59 15.16
C PHE A 317 -23.47 -6.18 15.22
N PRO A 318 -23.99 -6.47 16.41
CA PRO A 318 -25.28 -7.16 16.56
C PRO A 318 -26.41 -6.51 15.75
N GLY A 319 -27.20 -7.33 15.03
CA GLY A 319 -28.29 -6.88 14.16
C GLY A 319 -27.82 -6.09 12.95
N TRP A 320 -26.60 -6.31 12.48
CA TRP A 320 -26.06 -5.59 11.33
C TRP A 320 -26.89 -5.78 10.07
N ARG A 321 -27.47 -6.97 9.84
CA ARG A 321 -28.25 -7.25 8.62
C ARG A 321 -29.45 -6.33 8.48
N GLU A 322 -30.22 -6.11 9.54
CA GLU A 322 -31.39 -5.24 9.56
C GLU A 322 -31.03 -3.75 9.51
N ARG A 323 -29.79 -3.42 9.86
CA ARG A 323 -29.27 -2.05 9.85
C ARG A 323 -28.52 -1.70 8.57
N THR A 324 -28.23 -2.67 7.72
CA THR A 324 -27.45 -2.45 6.48
C THR A 324 -28.22 -1.54 5.53
N THR A 325 -27.55 -0.48 5.09
CA THR A 325 -28.05 0.50 4.12
C THR A 325 -27.31 0.39 2.78
N TRP A 326 -26.08 -0.13 2.80
CA TRP A 326 -25.27 -0.32 1.62
C TRP A 326 -24.23 -1.44 1.84
N ARG A 327 -23.87 -2.14 0.77
CA ARG A 327 -22.85 -3.19 0.81
C ARG A 327 -22.14 -3.29 -0.54
N ALA A 328 -20.83 -3.51 -0.51
CA ALA A 328 -20.02 -3.85 -1.66
C ALA A 328 -19.00 -4.92 -1.29
N GLU A 329 -18.61 -5.71 -2.29
CA GLU A 329 -17.62 -6.76 -2.14
C GLU A 329 -16.70 -6.77 -3.35
N ALA A 330 -15.40 -6.93 -3.10
CA ALA A 330 -14.39 -7.03 -4.14
C ALA A 330 -13.38 -8.13 -3.82
N LEU A 331 -12.69 -8.59 -4.85
CA LEU A 331 -11.54 -9.48 -4.73
C LEU A 331 -10.31 -8.73 -5.20
N ALA A 332 -9.33 -8.57 -4.32
CA ALA A 332 -7.99 -8.11 -4.66
C ALA A 332 -7.07 -9.32 -4.82
N ASP A 333 -6.63 -9.58 -6.04
CA ASP A 333 -5.75 -10.67 -6.38
C ASP A 333 -4.48 -10.10 -7.04
N GLY A 334 -3.29 -10.47 -6.53
CA GLY A 334 -2.03 -9.94 -7.04
C GLY A 334 -1.80 -8.44 -6.79
N ARG A 335 -2.62 -7.79 -5.96
CA ARG A 335 -2.66 -6.32 -5.80
C ARG A 335 -2.48 -5.84 -4.36
N THR A 336 -1.97 -6.68 -3.47
CA THR A 336 -1.89 -6.39 -2.04
C THR A 336 -0.47 -5.99 -1.57
N GLY A 337 0.46 -5.83 -2.50
CA GLY A 337 1.87 -5.61 -2.24
C GLY A 337 2.67 -6.91 -2.18
N ALA A 338 3.99 -6.80 -2.19
CA ALA A 338 4.90 -7.94 -2.15
C ALA A 338 4.87 -8.65 -0.79
N VAL A 339 4.93 -9.98 -0.81
CA VAL A 339 5.24 -10.81 0.35
C VAL A 339 6.57 -11.52 0.14
N ASP A 340 7.35 -11.70 1.21
CA ASP A 340 8.67 -12.34 1.14
C ASP A 340 8.60 -13.72 1.83
N ARG A 341 8.99 -14.75 1.09
CA ARG A 341 9.10 -16.14 1.58
C ARG A 341 10.39 -16.34 2.39
N PRO A 342 10.50 -17.41 3.20
CA PRO A 342 11.77 -17.81 3.79
C PRO A 342 12.89 -17.86 2.72
N GLY A 343 14.04 -17.28 3.06
CA GLY A 343 15.18 -17.15 2.15
C GLY A 343 15.16 -15.94 1.22
N THR A 344 14.07 -15.14 1.22
CA THR A 344 13.96 -13.93 0.40
C THR A 344 13.76 -12.67 1.21
N THR A 345 14.15 -11.54 0.64
CA THR A 345 13.98 -10.20 1.17
C THR A 345 13.48 -9.26 0.09
N TRP A 346 13.19 -8.01 0.45
CA TRP A 346 12.85 -7.00 -0.54
C TRP A 346 13.93 -6.78 -1.61
N ARG A 347 15.21 -7.17 -1.39
CA ARG A 347 16.31 -7.04 -2.36
C ARG A 347 16.23 -8.06 -3.50
N ASP A 348 15.53 -9.15 -3.26
CA ASP A 348 15.37 -10.23 -4.24
C ASP A 348 14.20 -10.00 -5.19
N ARG A 349 13.38 -8.97 -4.91
CA ARG A 349 12.27 -8.55 -5.76
C ARG A 349 12.77 -7.95 -7.07
N PRO A 350 11.93 -7.78 -8.11
CA PRO A 350 12.31 -7.15 -9.36
C PRO A 350 13.05 -5.82 -9.16
N SER A 351 14.25 -5.71 -9.75
CA SER A 351 15.12 -4.54 -9.60
C SER A 351 14.46 -3.26 -10.15
N VAL A 352 14.79 -2.12 -9.54
CA VAL A 352 14.44 -0.80 -10.05
C VAL A 352 15.06 -0.55 -11.42
N VAL A 353 16.30 -0.98 -11.65
CA VAL A 353 17.00 -0.80 -12.94
C VAL A 353 16.60 -1.91 -13.90
N ARG A 354 16.10 -1.53 -15.09
CA ARG A 354 15.72 -2.48 -16.17
C ARG A 354 16.60 -2.39 -17.43
N GLY A 355 17.61 -1.54 -17.43
CA GLY A 355 18.45 -1.26 -18.59
C GLY A 355 17.92 -0.11 -19.46
N ASP A 356 18.73 0.37 -20.39
CA ASP A 356 18.39 1.39 -21.40
C ASP A 356 17.65 2.63 -20.86
N ASP A 357 18.07 3.10 -19.68
CA ASP A 357 17.42 4.22 -18.96
C ASP A 357 15.93 3.98 -18.66
N VAL A 358 15.50 2.72 -18.53
CA VAL A 358 14.18 2.31 -18.05
C VAL A 358 14.27 1.87 -16.59
N PHE A 359 13.39 2.42 -15.76
CA PHE A 359 13.34 2.19 -14.31
C PHE A 359 11.97 1.72 -13.89
N LEU A 360 11.91 0.77 -12.97
CA LEU A 360 10.66 0.21 -12.44
C LEU A 360 10.38 0.80 -11.06
N ALA A 361 9.10 1.10 -10.78
CA ALA A 361 8.65 1.54 -9.46
C ALA A 361 7.29 0.94 -9.11
N GLY A 362 7.09 0.57 -7.85
CA GLY A 362 5.84 -0.03 -7.37
C GLY A 362 6.00 -0.76 -6.04
N ASP A 363 4.94 -1.31 -5.52
CA ASP A 363 4.91 -1.99 -4.23
C ASP A 363 5.41 -3.45 -4.25
N GLN A 364 5.77 -3.95 -5.42
CA GLN A 364 6.37 -5.28 -5.62
C GLN A 364 7.81 -5.20 -6.16
N VAL A 365 8.42 -4.02 -6.12
CA VAL A 365 9.77 -3.74 -6.61
C VAL A 365 10.77 -3.82 -5.46
N ALA A 366 12.06 -4.04 -5.79
CA ALA A 366 13.15 -4.10 -4.83
C ALA A 366 13.38 -2.75 -4.15
N ALA A 367 12.62 -2.50 -3.08
CA ALA A 367 12.74 -1.31 -2.26
C ALA A 367 12.29 -1.60 -0.82
N PRO A 368 12.90 -0.95 0.18
CA PRO A 368 12.52 -1.12 1.58
C PRO A 368 11.20 -0.40 1.89
N GLY A 369 10.51 -0.88 2.92
CA GLY A 369 9.32 -0.24 3.46
C GLY A 369 8.17 -1.19 3.74
N LEU A 370 7.07 -0.62 4.22
CA LEU A 370 5.82 -1.29 4.52
C LEU A 370 4.71 -0.74 3.61
N LEU A 371 4.05 -1.60 2.82
CA LEU A 371 2.92 -1.24 1.97
C LEU A 371 3.22 -0.05 1.03
N SER A 372 2.52 1.08 1.21
CA SER A 372 2.71 2.30 0.40
C SER A 372 4.13 2.87 0.45
N GLU A 373 4.91 2.55 1.49
CA GLU A 373 6.31 2.98 1.58
C GLU A 373 7.19 2.32 0.52
N VAL A 374 6.91 1.06 0.12
CA VAL A 374 7.63 0.40 -0.97
C VAL A 374 7.40 1.13 -2.29
N SER A 375 6.15 1.51 -2.58
CA SER A 375 5.82 2.36 -3.74
C SER A 375 6.55 3.70 -3.70
N PHE A 376 6.62 4.33 -2.52
CA PHE A 376 7.32 5.58 -2.32
C PHE A 376 8.83 5.44 -2.53
N THR A 377 9.48 4.49 -1.86
CA THR A 377 10.94 4.35 -1.90
C THR A 377 11.44 3.91 -3.27
N SER A 378 10.72 2.99 -3.94
CA SER A 378 11.03 2.62 -5.33
C SER A 378 10.82 3.78 -6.31
N GLY A 379 9.75 4.57 -6.13
CA GLY A 379 9.49 5.75 -6.94
C GLY A 379 10.55 6.84 -6.78
N LEU A 380 11.01 7.06 -5.55
CA LEU A 380 12.10 7.98 -5.23
C LEU A 380 13.42 7.54 -5.89
N GLU A 381 13.79 6.27 -5.75
CA GLU A 381 15.00 5.70 -6.34
C GLU A 381 14.97 5.76 -7.87
N ALA A 382 13.86 5.33 -8.48
CA ALA A 382 13.67 5.38 -9.93
C ALA A 382 13.82 6.80 -10.49
N ALA A 383 13.23 7.81 -9.80
CA ALA A 383 13.37 9.21 -10.18
C ALA A 383 14.82 9.71 -10.12
N MET A 384 15.53 9.39 -9.04
CA MET A 384 16.93 9.79 -8.88
C MET A 384 17.84 9.16 -9.95
N LEU A 385 17.58 7.90 -10.31
CA LEU A 385 18.29 7.22 -11.39
C LEU A 385 17.95 7.82 -12.76
N ALA A 386 16.69 8.14 -13.02
CA ALA A 386 16.25 8.80 -14.24
C ALA A 386 16.89 10.19 -14.41
N VAL A 387 16.96 10.99 -13.33
CA VAL A 387 17.65 12.29 -13.34
C VAL A 387 19.14 12.15 -13.66
N LYS A 388 19.81 11.15 -13.08
CA LYS A 388 21.22 10.85 -13.42
C LYS A 388 21.38 10.43 -14.89
N ALA A 389 20.44 9.66 -15.44
CA ALA A 389 20.46 9.24 -16.83
C ALA A 389 20.33 10.43 -17.80
N VAL A 390 19.47 11.40 -17.47
CA VAL A 390 19.38 12.68 -18.21
C VAL A 390 20.73 13.38 -18.26
N GLY A 391 21.43 13.48 -17.14
CA GLY A 391 22.77 14.10 -17.07
C GLY A 391 23.79 13.44 -18.00
N ARG A 392 23.79 12.09 -18.06
CA ARG A 392 24.66 11.33 -18.96
C ARG A 392 24.35 11.59 -20.45
N ARG A 393 23.08 11.59 -20.83
CA ARG A 393 22.64 11.88 -22.22
C ARG A 393 23.03 13.30 -22.67
N SER A 394 22.97 14.27 -21.75
CA SER A 394 23.36 15.66 -22.04
C SER A 394 24.89 15.84 -22.14
N GLY A 395 25.68 15.06 -21.41
CA GLY A 395 27.16 15.10 -21.43
C GLY A 395 27.79 14.40 -22.64
N SER A 396 27.16 13.32 -23.15
CA SER A 396 27.65 12.60 -24.33
C SER A 396 27.41 13.31 -25.65
N GLY A 397 26.64 14.42 -25.66
CA GLY A 397 26.41 15.25 -26.87
C GLY A 397 27.48 16.31 -27.14
N VAL A 398 28.55 16.42 -26.35
CA VAL A 398 29.55 17.52 -26.46
C VAL A 398 30.82 17.12 -27.21
N ASP A 399 31.06 15.83 -27.49
CA ASP A 399 32.39 15.35 -27.99
C ASP A 399 32.45 14.93 -29.48
N LEU A 400 31.55 15.36 -30.36
CA LEU A 400 31.64 15.00 -31.79
C LEU A 400 31.77 16.18 -32.77
N ASN A 401 32.29 17.36 -32.34
CA ASN A 401 32.61 18.45 -33.26
C ASN A 401 33.83 19.27 -32.85
N GLN A 402 34.97 18.63 -32.61
CA GLN A 402 36.28 19.27 -32.65
C GLN A 402 37.30 18.30 -33.24
N THR A 403 37.31 18.12 -34.53
CA THR A 403 38.50 17.82 -35.36
C THR A 403 38.32 18.46 -36.74
#